data_f9a4f59011547f188ecf6b8720c564b6
#
_entry.id   f9a4f59011547f188ecf6b8720c564b6
#
_cell.length_a   1.000
_cell.length_b   1.000
_cell.length_c   1.000
_cell.angle_alpha   90.00
_cell.angle_beta   90.00
_cell.angle_gamma   90.00
#
_symmetry.space_group_name_H-M   'P 1'
#
loop_
_entity.id
_entity.type
_entity.pdbx_description
1 polymer ?
#
loop_
_entity_poly.entity_id
_entity_poly.type
_entity_poly.pdbx_seq_one_letter_code
_entity_poly.pdbx_strand_id
1 'polypeptide(L)'
;LVCGLLSGIILILIGLFKLGTLIELIPYPVTVGFTSGIAVVIATFQIKDFFGLSIENFSGSYLDKIYLIFISFPTLKTSELLTGLFTLTLLILWQKTKSKIPSALIALSFSTVIVAFFNYYIPNMNISTIASTFQYSINGLEGNGIPPIPLQFSLPWSYLKMEEINLDLFYALVPHSIAIAILGALESLLCAVISDGMTGNKTDPNKELIGQGITNMIVPFFFFFLATAAIARTVVNIKSGGTSKLSSVVHSLFILVSITFLAQYLSYLPMASLSALLFIVAWNMSEVKHFVNIIKVAPKDDVYVLLICFILTVLLDMQIAVAVGIGLASILFIKRTIDLYSIEQKKKKNLSVHPDIPENISIY
;
A
#
# COMPACT_ATOMS: atom_id res chain seq x y z
N LEU A 1 -15.07 9.57 2.55
CA LEU A 1 -15.31 9.59 4.00
C LEU A 1 -16.37 8.57 4.42
N VAL A 2 -17.57 8.57 3.80
CA VAL A 2 -18.66 7.64 4.14
C VAL A 2 -18.26 6.16 3.89
N CYS A 3 -17.60 5.86 2.77
CA CYS A 3 -17.02 4.51 2.54
C CYS A 3 -16.07 4.10 3.67
N GLY A 4 -15.33 5.06 4.22
CA GLY A 4 -14.44 4.83 5.36
C GLY A 4 -15.16 4.36 6.59
N LEU A 5 -16.20 5.06 6.92
CA LEU A 5 -17.03 4.72 8.06
C LEU A 5 -17.69 3.34 7.88
N LEU A 6 -18.23 3.06 6.69
CA LEU A 6 -18.82 1.75 6.36
C LEU A 6 -17.77 0.63 6.42
N SER A 7 -16.57 0.85 5.86
CA SER A 7 -15.50 -0.16 5.91
C SER A 7 -15.03 -0.42 7.35
N GLY A 8 -14.99 0.62 8.20
CA GLY A 8 -14.71 0.48 9.62
C GLY A 8 -15.73 -0.40 10.35
N ILE A 9 -17.02 -0.20 10.06
CA ILE A 9 -18.11 -1.07 10.59
C ILE A 9 -17.91 -2.52 10.13
N ILE A 10 -17.64 -2.72 8.83
CA ILE A 10 -17.42 -4.06 8.27
C ILE A 10 -16.23 -4.74 8.93
N LEU A 11 -15.11 -4.04 9.15
CA LEU A 11 -13.94 -4.59 9.85
C LEU A 11 -14.26 -5.02 11.28
N ILE A 12 -15.04 -4.21 12.02
CA ILE A 12 -15.48 -4.56 13.37
C ILE A 12 -16.35 -5.83 13.32
N LEU A 13 -17.29 -5.92 12.39
CA LEU A 13 -18.13 -7.11 12.23
C LEU A 13 -17.29 -8.34 11.89
N ILE A 14 -16.33 -8.24 10.96
CA ILE A 14 -15.40 -9.34 10.64
C ILE A 14 -14.65 -9.80 11.90
N GLY A 15 -14.16 -8.87 12.72
CA GLY A 15 -13.47 -9.21 13.97
C GLY A 15 -14.38 -9.83 15.02
N LEU A 16 -15.61 -9.31 15.22
CA LEU A 16 -16.58 -9.84 16.17
C LEU A 16 -17.07 -11.24 15.80
N PHE A 17 -17.30 -11.50 14.51
CA PHE A 17 -17.67 -12.83 14.01
C PHE A 17 -16.48 -13.79 13.91
N LYS A 18 -15.29 -13.38 14.38
CA LYS A 18 -14.06 -14.20 14.37
C LYS A 18 -13.63 -14.66 12.97
N LEU A 19 -13.93 -13.85 11.96
CA LEU A 19 -13.56 -14.13 10.57
C LEU A 19 -12.12 -13.71 10.23
N GLY A 20 -11.39 -13.09 11.16
CA GLY A 20 -9.99 -12.70 10.96
C GLY A 20 -9.07 -13.87 10.63
N THR A 21 -9.33 -15.04 11.22
CA THR A 21 -8.60 -16.28 10.91
C THR A 21 -8.83 -16.78 9.48
N LEU A 22 -9.98 -16.47 8.86
CA LEU A 22 -10.25 -16.82 7.46
C LEU A 22 -9.45 -15.95 6.50
N ILE A 23 -9.17 -14.71 6.87
CA ILE A 23 -8.37 -13.78 6.06
C ILE A 23 -6.90 -14.21 6.05
N GLU A 24 -6.40 -14.82 7.14
CA GLU A 24 -5.06 -15.44 7.18
C GLU A 24 -4.91 -16.62 6.20
N LEU A 25 -6.01 -17.19 5.73
CA LEU A 25 -6.01 -18.27 4.73
C LEU A 25 -5.78 -17.78 3.30
N ILE A 26 -5.69 -16.45 3.08
CA ILE A 26 -5.44 -15.92 1.75
C ILE A 26 -4.03 -16.35 1.30
N PRO A 27 -3.94 -17.03 0.15
CA PRO A 27 -2.67 -17.59 -0.27
C PRO A 27 -1.62 -16.52 -0.55
N TYR A 28 -0.42 -16.78 -0.09
CA TYR A 28 0.75 -15.90 -0.26
C TYR A 28 0.98 -15.42 -1.72
N PRO A 29 0.75 -16.23 -2.79
CA PRO A 29 0.85 -15.76 -4.16
C PRO A 29 -0.09 -14.59 -4.52
N VAL A 30 -1.27 -14.51 -3.91
CA VAL A 30 -2.22 -13.40 -4.12
C VAL A 30 -1.61 -12.11 -3.60
N THR A 31 -1.10 -12.12 -2.38
CA THR A 31 -0.48 -10.95 -1.74
C THR A 31 0.77 -10.48 -2.48
N VAL A 32 1.68 -11.38 -2.84
CA VAL A 32 2.90 -11.02 -3.58
C VAL A 32 2.57 -10.50 -4.97
N GLY A 33 1.60 -11.11 -5.67
CA GLY A 33 1.14 -10.63 -6.98
C GLY A 33 0.58 -9.21 -6.91
N PHE A 34 -0.28 -8.98 -5.93
CA PHE A 34 -0.90 -7.69 -5.68
C PHE A 34 0.11 -6.61 -5.27
N THR A 35 0.96 -6.85 -4.26
CA THR A 35 1.95 -5.86 -3.79
C THR A 35 2.97 -5.51 -4.86
N SER A 36 3.42 -6.52 -5.64
CA SER A 36 4.32 -6.29 -6.78
C SER A 36 3.64 -5.49 -7.90
N GLY A 37 2.35 -5.74 -8.17
CA GLY A 37 1.57 -4.97 -9.13
C GLY A 37 1.44 -3.51 -8.73
N ILE A 38 1.09 -3.22 -7.47
CA ILE A 38 1.05 -1.84 -6.93
C ILE A 38 2.42 -1.17 -7.08
N ALA A 39 3.50 -1.88 -6.75
CA ALA A 39 4.85 -1.33 -6.84
C ALA A 39 5.19 -0.88 -8.27
N VAL A 40 4.81 -1.66 -9.28
CA VAL A 40 4.98 -1.30 -10.70
C VAL A 40 4.16 -0.06 -11.05
N VAL A 41 2.89 0.01 -10.64
CA VAL A 41 2.02 1.17 -10.88
C VAL A 41 2.58 2.43 -10.23
N ILE A 42 3.00 2.35 -8.95
CA ILE A 42 3.64 3.48 -8.25
C ILE A 42 4.88 3.93 -9.02
N ALA A 43 5.81 3.02 -9.34
CA ALA A 43 7.03 3.37 -10.06
C ALA A 43 6.73 4.03 -11.40
N THR A 44 5.78 3.50 -12.17
CA THR A 44 5.39 4.06 -13.47
C THR A 44 4.88 5.50 -13.34
N PHE A 45 4.05 5.78 -12.35
CA PHE A 45 3.48 7.12 -12.17
C PHE A 45 4.51 8.14 -11.69
N GLN A 46 5.59 7.70 -11.01
CA GLN A 46 6.66 8.59 -10.59
C GLN A 46 7.55 9.05 -11.76
N ILE A 47 7.52 8.38 -12.90
CA ILE A 47 8.31 8.77 -14.08
C ILE A 47 8.02 10.21 -14.50
N LYS A 48 6.74 10.64 -14.46
CA LYS A 48 6.34 12.00 -14.81
C LYS A 48 7.12 13.05 -14.02
N ASP A 49 7.08 12.97 -12.70
CA ASP A 49 7.64 13.99 -11.82
C ASP A 49 9.16 13.84 -11.67
N PHE A 50 9.69 12.62 -11.77
CA PHE A 50 11.13 12.36 -11.74
C PHE A 50 11.86 12.97 -12.94
N PHE A 51 11.26 12.88 -14.13
CA PHE A 51 11.79 13.44 -15.37
C PHE A 51 11.25 14.85 -15.66
N GLY A 52 10.35 15.38 -14.84
CA GLY A 52 9.74 16.69 -15.03
C GLY A 52 8.94 16.82 -16.32
N LEU A 53 8.22 15.75 -16.71
CA LEU A 53 7.45 15.72 -17.95
C LEU A 53 6.23 16.65 -17.86
N SER A 54 6.03 17.47 -18.90
CA SER A 54 4.89 18.37 -19.01
C SER A 54 3.67 17.62 -19.54
N ILE A 55 2.85 17.08 -18.63
CA ILE A 55 1.60 16.36 -18.96
C ILE A 55 0.45 17.12 -18.29
N GLU A 56 -0.37 17.81 -19.09
CA GLU A 56 -1.49 18.62 -18.58
C GLU A 56 -2.59 17.79 -17.94
N ASN A 57 -2.91 16.65 -18.50
CA ASN A 57 -4.01 15.80 -18.05
C ASN A 57 -3.56 14.34 -17.87
N PHE A 58 -3.11 14.00 -16.67
CA PHE A 58 -2.62 12.67 -16.33
C PHE A 58 -3.76 11.77 -15.81
N SER A 59 -4.81 11.60 -16.63
CA SER A 59 -6.02 10.82 -16.33
C SER A 59 -6.19 9.67 -17.32
N GLY A 60 -7.13 8.76 -17.03
CA GLY A 60 -7.40 7.58 -17.86
C GLY A 60 -6.89 6.28 -17.27
N SER A 61 -6.92 5.21 -18.07
CA SER A 61 -6.44 3.88 -17.72
C SER A 61 -4.91 3.85 -17.52
N TYR A 62 -4.39 2.76 -16.95
CA TYR A 62 -2.95 2.58 -16.79
C TYR A 62 -2.20 2.66 -18.13
N LEU A 63 -2.75 2.07 -19.19
CA LEU A 63 -2.15 2.12 -20.53
C LEU A 63 -2.16 3.52 -21.13
N ASP A 64 -3.23 4.29 -20.92
CA ASP A 64 -3.31 5.69 -21.36
C ASP A 64 -2.22 6.53 -20.68
N LYS A 65 -1.98 6.31 -19.39
CA LYS A 65 -0.92 6.99 -18.64
C LYS A 65 0.48 6.64 -19.13
N ILE A 66 0.74 5.36 -19.45
CA ILE A 66 2.01 4.95 -20.08
C ILE A 66 2.19 5.64 -21.43
N TYR A 67 1.15 5.66 -22.24
CA TYR A 67 1.18 6.32 -23.55
C TYR A 67 1.47 7.83 -23.43
N LEU A 68 0.82 8.51 -22.47
CA LEU A 68 1.07 9.91 -22.18
C LEU A 68 2.52 10.16 -21.72
N ILE A 69 3.07 9.31 -20.85
CA ILE A 69 4.48 9.38 -20.43
C ILE A 69 5.39 9.26 -21.65
N PHE A 70 5.15 8.28 -22.52
CA PHE A 70 6.00 8.03 -23.68
C PHE A 70 6.01 9.19 -24.67
N ILE A 71 4.84 9.76 -24.99
CA ILE A 71 4.73 10.92 -25.90
C ILE A 71 5.36 12.17 -25.28
N SER A 72 5.22 12.36 -23.98
CA SER A 72 5.74 13.54 -23.28
C SER A 72 7.24 13.46 -22.97
N PHE A 73 7.91 12.36 -23.29
CA PHE A 73 9.33 12.18 -22.99
C PHE A 73 10.25 13.27 -23.62
N PRO A 74 9.95 13.83 -24.83
CA PRO A 74 10.71 14.97 -25.36
C PRO A 74 10.64 16.27 -24.51
N THR A 75 9.67 16.37 -23.58
CA THR A 75 9.52 17.54 -22.69
C THR A 75 10.34 17.43 -21.40
N LEU A 76 11.22 16.43 -21.29
CA LEU A 76 12.09 16.17 -20.14
C LEU A 76 12.84 17.43 -19.71
N LYS A 77 12.78 17.71 -18.40
CA LYS A 77 13.55 18.81 -17.77
C LYS A 77 14.80 18.26 -17.08
N THR A 78 15.95 18.65 -17.60
CA THR A 78 17.26 18.20 -17.07
C THR A 78 17.44 18.58 -15.59
N SER A 79 16.91 19.73 -15.15
CA SER A 79 16.97 20.17 -13.76
C SER A 79 16.21 19.22 -12.81
N GLU A 80 15.04 18.74 -13.21
CA GLU A 80 14.25 17.77 -12.43
C GLU A 80 14.97 16.42 -12.38
N LEU A 81 15.45 15.93 -13.54
CA LEU A 81 16.20 14.68 -13.61
C LEU A 81 17.43 14.70 -12.71
N LEU A 82 18.23 15.78 -12.75
CA LEU A 82 19.41 15.91 -11.89
C LEU A 82 19.04 15.94 -10.41
N THR A 83 17.97 16.64 -10.04
CA THR A 83 17.44 16.65 -8.66
C THR A 83 16.99 15.27 -8.21
N GLY A 84 16.25 14.56 -9.07
CA GLY A 84 15.81 13.20 -8.80
C GLY A 84 16.97 12.22 -8.63
N LEU A 85 17.95 12.25 -9.54
CA LEU A 85 19.17 11.42 -9.48
C LEU A 85 20.01 11.73 -8.26
N PHE A 86 20.19 13.00 -7.93
CA PHE A 86 20.91 13.42 -6.72
C PHE A 86 20.24 12.86 -5.46
N THR A 87 18.93 13.03 -5.34
CA THR A 87 18.16 12.52 -4.20
C THR A 87 18.20 10.99 -4.13
N LEU A 88 18.03 10.31 -5.26
CA LEU A 88 18.10 8.84 -5.34
C LEU A 88 19.48 8.33 -4.90
N THR A 89 20.54 8.98 -5.35
CA THR A 89 21.92 8.66 -4.96
C THR A 89 22.12 8.82 -3.47
N LEU A 90 21.65 9.93 -2.88
CA LEU A 90 21.74 10.16 -1.44
C LEU A 90 20.95 9.10 -0.67
N LEU A 91 19.73 8.74 -1.10
CA LEU A 91 18.92 7.69 -0.47
C LEU A 91 19.66 6.36 -0.44
N ILE A 92 20.27 5.94 -1.55
CA ILE A 92 20.98 4.66 -1.66
C ILE A 92 22.29 4.69 -0.87
N LEU A 93 23.09 5.75 -0.97
CA LEU A 93 24.36 5.84 -0.27
C LEU A 93 24.18 5.94 1.24
N TRP A 94 23.20 6.73 1.71
CA TRP A 94 22.94 6.87 3.13
C TRP A 94 22.46 5.57 3.78
N GLN A 95 21.69 4.76 3.06
CA GLN A 95 21.27 3.43 3.55
C GLN A 95 22.47 2.49 3.81
N LYS A 96 23.59 2.67 3.10
CA LYS A 96 24.82 1.88 3.33
C LYS A 96 25.60 2.36 4.55
N THR A 97 25.32 3.56 5.05
CA THR A 97 25.92 4.05 6.29
C THR A 97 25.23 3.38 7.48
N LYS A 98 25.97 3.13 8.57
CA LYS A 98 25.39 2.60 9.82
C LYS A 98 24.70 3.69 10.66
N SER A 99 24.27 4.79 10.02
CA SER A 99 23.61 5.91 10.69
C SER A 99 22.25 5.50 11.24
N LYS A 100 21.89 5.98 12.42
CA LYS A 100 20.56 5.83 13.01
C LYS A 100 19.53 6.79 12.38
N ILE A 101 19.98 7.78 11.59
CA ILE A 101 19.10 8.78 10.97
C ILE A 101 18.52 8.18 9.67
N PRO A 102 17.20 8.20 9.47
CA PRO A 102 16.56 7.69 8.25
C PRO A 102 17.09 8.39 6.99
N SER A 103 17.41 7.60 5.96
CA SER A 103 17.92 8.12 4.68
C SER A 103 16.97 9.12 4.01
N ALA A 104 15.66 8.89 4.11
CA ALA A 104 14.64 9.79 3.56
C ALA A 104 14.73 11.20 4.15
N LEU A 105 14.91 11.31 5.47
CA LEU A 105 15.02 12.61 6.14
C LEU A 105 16.21 13.41 5.61
N ILE A 106 17.38 12.78 5.55
CA ILE A 106 18.60 13.43 5.06
C ILE A 106 18.48 13.79 3.58
N ALA A 107 18.11 12.83 2.74
CA ALA A 107 18.06 13.05 1.30
C ALA A 107 17.06 14.15 0.90
N LEU A 108 15.87 14.13 1.49
CA LEU A 108 14.86 15.15 1.21
C LEU A 108 15.25 16.52 1.77
N SER A 109 15.79 16.61 2.98
CA SER A 109 16.23 17.89 3.55
C SER A 109 17.34 18.52 2.74
N PHE A 110 18.39 17.77 2.39
CA PHE A 110 19.49 18.28 1.55
C PHE A 110 19.01 18.69 0.16
N SER A 111 18.21 17.86 -0.47
CA SER A 111 17.64 18.16 -1.78
C SER A 111 16.79 19.45 -1.75
N THR A 112 15.95 19.61 -0.71
CA THR A 112 15.13 20.81 -0.55
C THR A 112 15.96 22.08 -0.39
N VAL A 113 17.00 22.03 0.44
CA VAL A 113 17.91 23.20 0.63
C VAL A 113 18.62 23.56 -0.69
N ILE A 114 19.13 22.57 -1.40
CA ILE A 114 19.81 22.77 -2.68
C ILE A 114 18.85 23.35 -3.72
N VAL A 115 17.65 22.79 -3.85
CA VAL A 115 16.65 23.27 -4.81
C VAL A 115 16.15 24.66 -4.45
N ALA A 116 15.92 24.95 -3.17
CA ALA A 116 15.55 26.29 -2.72
C ALA A 116 16.65 27.32 -3.09
N PHE A 117 17.93 26.95 -2.89
CA PHE A 117 19.06 27.78 -3.29
C PHE A 117 19.09 28.02 -4.81
N PHE A 118 18.96 26.98 -5.63
CA PHE A 118 18.97 27.12 -7.08
C PHE A 118 17.78 27.93 -7.61
N ASN A 119 16.56 27.67 -7.10
CA ASN A 119 15.39 28.43 -7.51
C ASN A 119 15.49 29.92 -7.13
N TYR A 120 16.20 30.25 -6.02
CA TYR A 120 16.42 31.65 -5.61
C TYR A 120 17.45 32.35 -6.46
N TYR A 121 18.64 31.74 -6.72
CA TYR A 121 19.75 32.38 -7.42
C TYR A 121 19.71 32.19 -8.94
N ILE A 122 19.03 31.14 -9.44
CA ILE A 122 18.94 30.82 -10.87
C ILE A 122 17.47 30.61 -11.25
N PRO A 123 16.67 31.69 -11.39
CA PRO A 123 15.23 31.58 -11.64
C PRO A 123 14.85 30.77 -12.89
N ASN A 124 15.76 30.67 -13.88
CA ASN A 124 15.53 29.90 -15.11
C ASN A 124 15.54 28.37 -14.90
N MET A 125 16.07 27.89 -13.78
CA MET A 125 16.03 26.44 -13.48
C MET A 125 14.63 25.91 -13.12
N ASN A 126 13.83 26.72 -12.47
CA ASN A 126 12.40 26.54 -12.16
C ASN A 126 12.03 25.07 -11.77
N ILE A 127 12.75 24.53 -10.78
CA ILE A 127 12.54 23.16 -10.29
C ILE A 127 11.22 23.11 -9.54
N SER A 128 10.36 22.16 -9.91
CA SER A 128 9.01 22.03 -9.37
C SER A 128 9.03 21.57 -7.92
N THR A 129 8.27 22.24 -7.07
CA THR A 129 8.07 21.91 -5.66
C THR A 129 6.60 21.63 -5.39
N ILE A 130 6.27 21.12 -4.21
CA ILE A 130 4.86 20.95 -3.82
C ILE A 130 4.13 22.30 -3.94
N ALA A 131 4.75 23.41 -3.50
CA ALA A 131 4.14 24.75 -3.59
C ALA A 131 3.88 25.20 -5.03
N SER A 132 4.77 24.88 -5.98
CA SER A 132 4.56 25.26 -7.37
C SER A 132 3.57 24.36 -8.13
N THR A 133 3.35 23.13 -7.63
CA THR A 133 2.54 22.11 -8.32
C THR A 133 1.11 22.08 -7.82
N PHE A 134 0.89 22.28 -6.51
CA PHE A 134 -0.42 22.18 -5.89
C PHE A 134 -0.91 23.52 -5.40
N GLN A 135 -2.18 23.78 -5.67
CA GLN A 135 -2.91 24.94 -5.16
C GLN A 135 -4.07 24.45 -4.29
N TYR A 136 -4.39 25.19 -3.26
CA TYR A 136 -5.55 24.90 -2.41
C TYR A 136 -6.46 26.12 -2.29
N SER A 137 -7.76 25.87 -2.22
CA SER A 137 -8.79 26.85 -1.89
C SER A 137 -9.73 26.21 -0.86
N ILE A 138 -9.58 26.57 0.41
CA ILE A 138 -10.31 25.95 1.53
C ILE A 138 -10.87 27.07 2.41
N ASN A 139 -12.18 27.10 2.59
CA ASN A 139 -12.86 28.08 3.44
C ASN A 139 -12.51 29.55 3.11
N GLY A 140 -12.29 29.88 1.84
CA GLY A 140 -11.91 31.22 1.40
C GLY A 140 -10.41 31.55 1.57
N LEU A 141 -9.60 30.63 2.06
CA LEU A 141 -8.15 30.72 2.06
C LEU A 141 -7.60 30.07 0.82
N GLU A 142 -6.96 30.87 -0.05
CA GLU A 142 -6.25 30.37 -1.21
C GLU A 142 -4.75 30.40 -0.96
N GLY A 143 -4.07 29.37 -1.42
CA GLY A 143 -2.63 29.30 -1.26
C GLY A 143 -2.01 28.18 -2.09
N ASN A 144 -0.69 28.10 -2.03
CA ASN A 144 0.11 27.13 -2.76
C ASN A 144 0.72 26.11 -1.81
N GLY A 145 0.75 24.84 -2.21
CA GLY A 145 1.37 23.78 -1.45
C GLY A 145 0.44 23.10 -0.44
N ILE A 146 0.93 22.83 0.76
CA ILE A 146 0.20 22.15 1.82
C ILE A 146 -0.53 23.18 2.67
N PRO A 147 -1.88 23.12 2.77
CA PRO A 147 -2.63 24.06 3.62
C PRO A 147 -2.30 23.83 5.09
N PRO A 148 -1.95 24.87 5.86
CA PRO A 148 -1.73 24.78 7.31
C PRO A 148 -3.06 24.77 8.06
N ILE A 149 -3.84 23.72 7.91
CA ILE A 149 -5.16 23.62 8.52
C ILE A 149 -5.04 22.83 9.81
N PRO A 150 -5.49 23.41 10.95
CA PRO A 150 -5.57 22.67 12.18
C PRO A 150 -6.61 21.55 12.07
N LEU A 151 -6.45 20.53 12.89
CA LEU A 151 -7.39 19.43 12.97
C LEU A 151 -8.80 19.97 13.24
N GLN A 152 -9.73 19.74 12.32
CA GLN A 152 -11.11 20.17 12.45
C GLN A 152 -12.02 18.95 12.49
N PHE A 153 -12.95 18.96 13.47
CA PHE A 153 -13.99 17.96 13.53
C PHE A 153 -15.11 18.32 12.56
N SER A 154 -15.50 17.39 11.72
CA SER A 154 -16.62 17.54 10.81
C SER A 154 -17.32 16.21 10.60
N LEU A 155 -18.61 16.26 10.33
CA LEU A 155 -19.38 15.06 10.03
C LEU A 155 -19.03 14.54 8.62
N PRO A 156 -18.76 13.24 8.44
CA PRO A 156 -18.38 12.67 7.15
C PRO A 156 -19.38 12.89 6.01
N TRP A 157 -20.63 13.16 6.36
CA TRP A 157 -21.73 13.43 5.42
C TRP A 157 -22.09 14.91 5.28
N SER A 158 -21.37 15.84 5.93
CA SER A 158 -21.69 17.27 5.88
C SER A 158 -21.60 17.90 4.49
N TYR A 159 -20.91 17.26 3.55
CA TYR A 159 -20.79 17.68 2.17
C TYR A 159 -21.82 17.06 1.24
N LEU A 160 -22.64 16.13 1.72
CA LEU A 160 -23.76 15.56 0.98
C LEU A 160 -25.01 16.37 1.25
N LYS A 161 -25.76 16.68 0.20
CA LYS A 161 -27.11 17.21 0.36
C LYS A 161 -28.01 16.13 0.97
N MET A 162 -28.97 16.49 1.81
CA MET A 162 -29.88 15.53 2.43
C MET A 162 -30.62 14.66 1.41
N GLU A 163 -30.90 15.21 0.21
CA GLU A 163 -31.53 14.52 -0.91
C GLU A 163 -30.64 13.44 -1.56
N GLU A 164 -29.33 13.58 -1.42
CA GLU A 164 -28.34 12.61 -1.93
C GLU A 164 -28.15 11.42 -1.00
N ILE A 165 -28.57 11.53 0.27
CA ILE A 165 -28.51 10.44 1.26
C ILE A 165 -29.72 9.54 1.07
N ASN A 166 -29.63 8.67 0.07
CA ASN A 166 -30.69 7.72 -0.29
C ASN A 166 -30.15 6.29 -0.33
N LEU A 167 -31.03 5.33 -0.53
CA LEU A 167 -30.67 3.90 -0.62
C LEU A 167 -29.75 3.63 -1.82
N ASP A 168 -29.89 4.36 -2.92
CA ASP A 168 -29.09 4.18 -4.11
C ASP A 168 -27.62 4.54 -3.84
N LEU A 169 -27.36 5.63 -3.10
CA LEU A 169 -26.02 5.97 -2.64
C LEU A 169 -25.44 4.87 -1.76
N PHE A 170 -26.24 4.32 -0.83
CA PHE A 170 -25.79 3.23 0.02
C PHE A 170 -25.43 2.00 -0.80
N TYR A 171 -26.27 1.58 -1.75
CA TYR A 171 -25.96 0.45 -2.64
C TYR A 171 -24.71 0.69 -3.50
N ALA A 172 -24.47 1.91 -3.93
CA ALA A 172 -23.26 2.27 -4.67
C ALA A 172 -21.99 2.21 -3.80
N LEU A 173 -22.09 2.60 -2.53
CA LEU A 173 -20.92 2.66 -1.62
C LEU A 173 -20.55 1.31 -1.01
N VAL A 174 -21.51 0.40 -0.80
CA VAL A 174 -21.26 -0.88 -0.12
C VAL A 174 -20.19 -1.76 -0.78
N PRO A 175 -20.19 -1.99 -2.11
CA PRO A 175 -19.15 -2.80 -2.76
C PRO A 175 -17.75 -2.23 -2.55
N HIS A 176 -17.60 -0.91 -2.66
CA HIS A 176 -16.34 -0.21 -2.42
C HIS A 176 -15.89 -0.32 -0.96
N SER A 177 -16.85 -0.19 -0.03
CA SER A 177 -16.56 -0.31 1.41
C SER A 177 -16.14 -1.71 1.80
N ILE A 178 -16.73 -2.75 1.21
CA ILE A 178 -16.34 -4.15 1.39
C ILE A 178 -14.93 -4.39 0.86
N ALA A 179 -14.64 -3.91 -0.36
CA ALA A 179 -13.33 -4.05 -0.94
C ALA A 179 -12.23 -3.37 -0.10
N ILE A 180 -12.50 -2.16 0.39
CA ILE A 180 -11.59 -1.42 1.28
C ILE A 180 -11.42 -2.16 2.61
N ALA A 181 -12.48 -2.71 3.20
CA ALA A 181 -12.40 -3.47 4.44
C ALA A 181 -11.54 -4.74 4.26
N ILE A 182 -11.74 -5.49 3.18
CA ILE A 182 -10.95 -6.69 2.88
C ILE A 182 -9.48 -6.32 2.69
N LEU A 183 -9.17 -5.28 1.91
CA LEU A 183 -7.79 -4.81 1.71
C LEU A 183 -7.14 -4.36 3.02
N GLY A 184 -7.85 -3.55 3.80
CA GLY A 184 -7.36 -3.09 5.09
C GLY A 184 -7.12 -4.25 6.07
N ALA A 185 -8.00 -5.25 6.08
CA ALA A 185 -7.84 -6.46 6.87
C ALA A 185 -6.60 -7.25 6.45
N LEU A 186 -6.41 -7.46 5.13
CA LEU A 186 -5.24 -8.14 4.58
C LEU A 186 -3.93 -7.48 4.98
N GLU A 187 -3.80 -6.18 4.73
CA GLU A 187 -2.58 -5.44 5.05
C GLU A 187 -2.30 -5.41 6.54
N SER A 188 -3.33 -5.20 7.38
CA SER A 188 -3.18 -5.19 8.83
C SER A 188 -2.74 -6.55 9.37
N LEU A 189 -3.35 -7.65 8.92
CA LEU A 189 -2.99 -8.98 9.37
C LEU A 189 -1.65 -9.44 8.84
N LEU A 190 -1.27 -9.11 7.60
CA LEU A 190 0.08 -9.35 7.10
C LEU A 190 1.13 -8.59 7.90
N CYS A 191 0.86 -7.34 8.25
CA CYS A 191 1.74 -6.56 9.09
C CYS A 191 1.89 -7.18 10.48
N ALA A 192 0.79 -7.70 11.06
CA ALA A 192 0.80 -8.41 12.33
C ALA A 192 1.65 -9.68 12.26
N VAL A 193 1.46 -10.52 11.24
CA VAL A 193 2.23 -11.77 11.05
C VAL A 193 3.73 -11.48 10.91
N ILE A 194 4.12 -10.47 10.14
CA ILE A 194 5.53 -10.07 9.98
C ILE A 194 6.09 -9.53 11.30
N SER A 195 5.33 -8.72 12.01
CA SER A 195 5.70 -8.21 13.33
C SER A 195 5.90 -9.34 14.34
N ASP A 196 4.99 -10.29 14.39
CA ASP A 196 5.05 -11.46 15.28
C ASP A 196 6.27 -12.31 14.96
N GLY A 197 6.56 -12.56 13.69
CA GLY A 197 7.77 -13.27 13.26
C GLY A 197 9.07 -12.59 13.67
N MET A 198 9.09 -11.25 13.75
CA MET A 198 10.27 -10.47 14.15
C MET A 198 10.42 -10.31 15.67
N THR A 199 9.32 -10.26 16.41
CA THR A 199 9.30 -9.97 17.85
C THR A 199 9.11 -11.20 18.73
N GLY A 200 8.64 -12.30 18.15
CA GLY A 200 8.26 -13.51 18.90
C GLY A 200 6.92 -13.38 19.64
N ASN A 201 6.19 -12.30 19.43
CA ASN A 201 4.85 -12.11 19.99
C ASN A 201 3.82 -12.90 19.18
N LYS A 202 2.59 -12.93 19.66
CA LYS A 202 1.45 -13.51 18.95
C LYS A 202 0.26 -12.57 19.00
N THR A 203 -0.12 -12.05 17.85
CA THR A 203 -1.23 -11.11 17.69
C THR A 203 -2.53 -11.88 17.54
N ASP A 204 -3.60 -11.39 18.16
CA ASP A 204 -4.97 -11.90 17.94
C ASP A 204 -5.56 -11.19 16.71
N PRO A 205 -5.79 -11.91 15.58
CA PRO A 205 -6.23 -11.30 14.33
C PRO A 205 -7.60 -10.61 14.46
N ASN A 206 -8.50 -11.15 15.31
CA ASN A 206 -9.83 -10.57 15.46
C ASN A 206 -9.78 -9.24 16.23
N LYS A 207 -8.93 -9.14 17.26
CA LYS A 207 -8.72 -7.88 17.99
C LYS A 207 -8.04 -6.83 17.13
N GLU A 208 -7.11 -7.25 16.27
CA GLU A 208 -6.45 -6.35 15.31
C GLU A 208 -7.48 -5.72 14.37
N LEU A 209 -8.37 -6.53 13.78
CA LEU A 209 -9.43 -6.05 12.90
C LEU A 209 -10.45 -5.14 13.60
N ILE A 210 -10.80 -5.43 14.84
CA ILE A 210 -11.68 -4.55 15.63
C ILE A 210 -10.99 -3.20 15.86
N GLY A 211 -9.71 -3.21 16.25
CA GLY A 211 -8.92 -1.98 16.44
C GLY A 211 -8.82 -1.15 15.17
N GLN A 212 -8.52 -1.81 14.04
CA GLN A 212 -8.46 -1.19 12.72
C GLN A 212 -9.82 -0.61 12.31
N GLY A 213 -10.91 -1.34 12.57
CA GLY A 213 -12.25 -0.90 12.28
C GLY A 213 -12.67 0.33 13.09
N ILE A 214 -12.37 0.36 14.39
CA ILE A 214 -12.62 1.53 15.26
C ILE A 214 -11.85 2.74 14.73
N THR A 215 -10.58 2.57 14.36
CA THR A 215 -9.78 3.64 13.77
C THR A 215 -10.43 4.19 12.52
N ASN A 216 -10.83 3.32 11.59
CA ASN A 216 -11.45 3.71 10.32
C ASN A 216 -12.86 4.30 10.47
N MET A 217 -13.53 4.05 11.60
CA MET A 217 -14.77 4.77 11.95
C MET A 217 -14.50 6.19 12.45
N ILE A 218 -13.38 6.43 13.16
CA ILE A 218 -13.10 7.72 13.81
C ILE A 218 -12.44 8.69 12.84
N VAL A 219 -11.47 8.25 12.04
CA VAL A 219 -10.66 9.13 11.19
C VAL A 219 -11.46 9.94 10.16
N PRO A 220 -12.59 9.49 9.58
CA PRO A 220 -13.40 10.30 8.69
C PRO A 220 -13.99 11.57 9.31
N PHE A 221 -14.19 11.60 10.63
CA PHE A 221 -14.68 12.79 11.34
C PHE A 221 -13.65 13.91 11.40
N PHE A 222 -12.40 13.61 11.06
CA PHE A 222 -11.31 14.58 10.98
C PHE A 222 -10.82 14.80 9.54
N PHE A 223 -11.62 14.44 8.55
CA PHE A 223 -11.27 14.52 7.11
C PHE A 223 -10.07 13.67 6.69
N PHE A 224 -9.73 12.66 7.45
CA PHE A 224 -8.69 11.73 7.03
C PHE A 224 -9.26 10.59 6.21
N PHE A 225 -8.43 10.07 5.30
CA PHE A 225 -8.77 8.83 4.60
C PHE A 225 -8.63 7.65 5.54
N LEU A 226 -9.12 6.52 5.04
CA LEU A 226 -8.89 5.22 5.62
C LEU A 226 -7.42 4.94 5.80
N ALA A 227 -7.11 4.31 6.93
CA ALA A 227 -5.77 3.89 7.26
C ALA A 227 -5.72 2.37 7.41
N THR A 228 -4.58 1.79 7.09
CA THR A 228 -4.23 0.40 7.37
C THR A 228 -2.82 0.34 7.93
N ALA A 229 -2.41 -0.82 8.43
CA ALA A 229 -1.05 -1.02 8.91
C ALA A 229 -0.05 -0.90 7.76
N ALA A 230 1.12 -0.31 8.04
CA ALA A 230 2.19 -0.15 7.07
C ALA A 230 3.39 -1.03 7.43
N ILE A 231 3.56 -2.14 6.71
CA ILE A 231 4.61 -3.14 6.95
C ILE A 231 6.00 -2.49 7.06
N ALA A 232 6.36 -1.64 6.10
CA ALA A 232 7.67 -1.00 6.07
C ALA A 232 7.94 -0.15 7.33
N ARG A 233 6.95 0.59 7.81
CA ARG A 233 7.07 1.41 9.02
C ARG A 233 7.19 0.55 10.27
N THR A 234 6.40 -0.51 10.37
CA THR A 234 6.44 -1.47 11.47
C THR A 234 7.81 -2.15 11.56
N VAL A 235 8.34 -2.63 10.43
CA VAL A 235 9.68 -3.25 10.36
C VAL A 235 10.77 -2.26 10.78
N VAL A 236 10.72 -1.01 10.32
CA VAL A 236 11.69 0.02 10.71
C VAL A 236 11.59 0.30 12.21
N ASN A 237 10.39 0.41 12.77
CA ASN A 237 10.18 0.64 14.19
C ASN A 237 10.81 -0.50 15.03
N ILE A 238 10.53 -1.75 14.70
CA ILE A 238 11.08 -2.93 15.38
C ILE A 238 12.61 -2.96 15.28
N LYS A 239 13.17 -2.77 14.08
CA LYS A 239 14.63 -2.74 13.85
C LYS A 239 15.31 -1.59 14.59
N SER A 240 14.61 -0.49 14.84
CA SER A 240 15.10 0.65 15.62
C SER A 240 15.00 0.45 17.13
N GLY A 241 14.51 -0.70 17.58
CA GLY A 241 14.38 -1.05 18.99
C GLY A 241 13.05 -0.62 19.63
N GLY A 242 12.04 -0.34 18.83
CA GLY A 242 10.68 -0.04 19.32
C GLY A 242 10.04 -1.29 19.93
N THR A 243 9.73 -1.24 21.24
CA THR A 243 9.16 -2.37 21.99
C THR A 243 7.77 -2.08 22.53
N SER A 244 7.28 -0.84 22.38
CA SER A 244 6.00 -0.44 22.93
C SER A 244 5.11 0.31 21.94
N LYS A 245 3.81 0.29 22.18
CA LYS A 245 2.81 1.05 21.42
C LYS A 245 3.03 2.57 21.50
N LEU A 246 3.77 3.04 22.49
CA LEU A 246 4.09 4.45 22.68
C LEU A 246 4.86 5.02 21.48
N SER A 247 5.69 4.22 20.82
CA SER A 247 6.40 4.61 19.60
C SER A 247 5.43 5.08 18.49
N SER A 248 4.34 4.34 18.28
CA SER A 248 3.32 4.71 17.28
C SER A 248 2.55 5.97 17.69
N VAL A 249 2.26 6.15 18.98
CA VAL A 249 1.60 7.36 19.48
C VAL A 249 2.48 8.59 19.26
N VAL A 250 3.77 8.51 19.62
CA VAL A 250 4.73 9.60 19.41
C VAL A 250 4.88 9.91 17.92
N HIS A 251 4.93 8.89 17.05
CA HIS A 251 4.96 9.07 15.60
C HIS A 251 3.72 9.84 15.10
N SER A 252 2.53 9.46 15.55
CA SER A 252 1.28 10.12 15.16
C SER A 252 1.22 11.58 15.64
N LEU A 253 1.66 11.85 16.86
CA LEU A 253 1.77 13.20 17.40
C LEU A 253 2.79 14.05 16.61
N PHE A 254 3.93 13.47 16.26
CA PHE A 254 4.93 14.16 15.43
C PHE A 254 4.36 14.54 14.07
N ILE A 255 3.60 13.65 13.40
CA ILE A 255 2.94 13.97 12.14
C ILE A 255 1.92 15.09 12.31
N LEU A 256 1.11 15.05 13.37
CA LEU A 256 0.13 16.10 13.67
C LEU A 256 0.80 17.47 13.84
N VAL A 257 1.88 17.53 14.63
CA VAL A 257 2.70 18.73 14.80
C VAL A 257 3.29 19.18 13.46
N SER A 258 3.77 18.24 12.65
CA SER A 258 4.35 18.55 11.34
C SER A 258 3.33 19.16 10.38
N ILE A 259 2.11 18.63 10.33
CA ILE A 259 1.05 19.20 9.49
C ILE A 259 0.68 20.62 9.95
N THR A 260 0.64 20.85 11.27
CA THR A 260 0.21 22.14 11.83
C THR A 260 1.28 23.22 11.68
N PHE A 261 2.55 22.89 11.95
CA PHE A 261 3.63 23.87 12.05
C PHE A 261 4.64 23.80 10.91
N LEU A 262 4.84 22.64 10.28
CA LEU A 262 5.85 22.44 9.25
C LEU A 262 5.27 22.39 7.84
N ALA A 263 3.94 22.47 7.66
CA ALA A 263 3.28 22.38 6.35
C ALA A 263 3.88 23.35 5.32
N GLN A 264 4.12 24.60 5.75
CA GLN A 264 4.69 25.64 4.91
C GLN A 264 6.11 25.26 4.44
N TYR A 265 6.94 24.70 5.33
CA TYR A 265 8.30 24.28 4.99
C TYR A 265 8.31 23.02 4.13
N LEU A 266 7.40 22.07 4.37
CA LEU A 266 7.23 20.88 3.56
C LEU A 266 6.79 21.21 2.12
N SER A 267 6.14 22.33 1.91
CA SER A 267 5.74 22.81 0.57
C SER A 267 6.92 23.13 -0.35
N TYR A 268 8.12 23.33 0.19
CA TYR A 268 9.35 23.52 -0.61
C TYR A 268 9.99 22.21 -1.09
N LEU A 269 9.47 21.04 -0.69
CA LEU A 269 9.99 19.75 -1.15
C LEU A 269 9.89 19.63 -2.67
N PRO A 270 11.00 19.26 -3.37
CA PRO A 270 10.97 19.09 -4.82
C PRO A 270 10.19 17.85 -5.24
N MET A 271 9.40 17.96 -6.30
CA MET A 271 8.60 16.85 -6.83
C MET A 271 9.47 15.67 -7.29
N ALA A 272 10.58 15.96 -7.98
CA ALA A 272 11.54 14.95 -8.40
C ALA A 272 12.19 14.18 -7.22
N SER A 273 12.40 14.86 -6.07
CA SER A 273 12.92 14.21 -4.86
C SER A 273 11.91 13.28 -4.20
N LEU A 274 10.64 13.67 -4.19
CA LEU A 274 9.55 12.81 -3.72
C LEU A 274 9.39 11.58 -4.61
N SER A 275 9.50 11.76 -5.92
CA SER A 275 9.46 10.66 -6.88
C SER A 275 10.64 9.71 -6.70
N ALA A 276 11.85 10.21 -6.44
CA ALA A 276 13.01 9.38 -6.10
C ALA A 276 12.77 8.53 -4.83
N LEU A 277 12.16 9.12 -3.81
CA LEU A 277 11.76 8.38 -2.60
C LEU A 277 10.74 7.30 -2.92
N LEU A 278 9.71 7.61 -3.72
CA LEU A 278 8.69 6.65 -4.10
C LEU A 278 9.21 5.51 -4.99
N PHE A 279 10.26 5.73 -5.80
CA PHE A 279 10.96 4.63 -6.48
C PHE A 279 11.60 3.65 -5.49
N ILE A 280 12.23 4.14 -4.42
CA ILE A 280 12.78 3.27 -3.37
C ILE A 280 11.65 2.52 -2.63
N VAL A 281 10.53 3.19 -2.36
CA VAL A 281 9.36 2.54 -1.73
C VAL A 281 8.80 1.46 -2.64
N ALA A 282 8.59 1.76 -3.93
CA ALA A 282 8.12 0.79 -4.92
C ALA A 282 9.06 -0.42 -5.04
N TRP A 283 10.38 -0.18 -5.08
CA TRP A 283 11.36 -1.27 -5.07
C TRP A 283 11.24 -2.16 -3.83
N ASN A 284 11.11 -1.56 -2.65
CA ASN A 284 10.96 -2.32 -1.40
C ASN A 284 9.63 -3.09 -1.33
N MET A 285 8.54 -2.53 -1.91
CA MET A 285 7.23 -3.17 -1.96
C MET A 285 7.13 -4.29 -2.99
N SER A 286 7.95 -4.24 -4.05
CA SER A 286 7.83 -5.16 -5.18
C SER A 286 8.18 -6.61 -4.84
N GLU A 287 8.85 -6.85 -3.69
CA GLU A 287 9.28 -8.18 -3.24
C GLU A 287 9.85 -9.07 -4.36
N VAL A 288 10.62 -8.48 -5.28
CA VAL A 288 11.12 -9.13 -6.52
C VAL A 288 11.72 -10.51 -6.25
N LYS A 289 12.44 -10.67 -5.15
CA LYS A 289 13.06 -11.96 -4.78
C LYS A 289 11.99 -13.02 -4.53
N HIS A 290 10.94 -12.69 -3.79
CA HIS A 290 9.83 -13.60 -3.49
C HIS A 290 9.02 -13.90 -4.74
N PHE A 291 8.71 -12.87 -5.54
CA PHE A 291 8.01 -13.01 -6.82
C PHE A 291 8.71 -13.98 -7.76
N VAL A 292 10.01 -13.78 -7.99
CA VAL A 292 10.82 -14.67 -8.84
C VAL A 292 10.94 -16.07 -8.25
N ASN A 293 11.05 -16.19 -6.92
CA ASN A 293 11.13 -17.49 -6.25
C ASN A 293 9.83 -18.29 -6.41
N ILE A 294 8.68 -17.66 -6.27
CA ILE A 294 7.37 -18.31 -6.51
C ILE A 294 7.29 -18.83 -7.93
N ILE A 295 7.67 -18.03 -8.93
CA ILE A 295 7.67 -18.48 -10.34
C ILE A 295 8.56 -19.72 -10.57
N LYS A 296 9.69 -19.81 -9.85
CA LYS A 296 10.67 -20.90 -10.06
C LYS A 296 10.34 -22.18 -9.30
N VAL A 297 9.75 -22.09 -8.12
CA VAL A 297 9.68 -23.20 -7.16
C VAL A 297 8.24 -23.59 -6.84
N ALA A 298 7.28 -22.67 -6.92
CA ALA A 298 5.90 -22.96 -6.55
C ALA A 298 5.17 -23.84 -7.58
N PRO A 299 4.11 -24.55 -7.16
CA PRO A 299 3.20 -25.24 -8.06
C PRO A 299 2.65 -24.30 -9.13
N LYS A 300 2.38 -24.83 -10.33
CA LYS A 300 1.88 -24.04 -11.47
C LYS A 300 0.60 -23.25 -11.14
N ASP A 301 -0.28 -23.82 -10.33
CA ASP A 301 -1.52 -23.18 -9.91
C ASP A 301 -1.24 -21.89 -9.12
N ASP A 302 -0.27 -21.92 -8.21
CA ASP A 302 0.14 -20.76 -7.42
C ASP A 302 0.81 -19.67 -8.29
N VAL A 303 1.57 -20.10 -9.32
CA VAL A 303 2.16 -19.19 -10.30
C VAL A 303 1.09 -18.49 -11.13
N TYR A 304 0.03 -19.22 -11.55
CA TYR A 304 -1.09 -18.60 -12.28
C TYR A 304 -1.82 -17.57 -11.42
N VAL A 305 -2.08 -17.88 -10.15
CA VAL A 305 -2.70 -16.93 -9.21
C VAL A 305 -1.84 -15.68 -9.08
N LEU A 306 -0.54 -15.83 -8.85
CA LEU A 306 0.42 -14.74 -8.75
C LEU A 306 0.37 -13.82 -10.00
N LEU A 307 0.50 -14.41 -11.19
CA LEU A 307 0.56 -13.66 -12.45
C LEU A 307 -0.78 -12.97 -12.76
N ILE A 308 -1.89 -13.65 -12.56
CA ILE A 308 -3.22 -13.07 -12.77
C ILE A 308 -3.44 -11.91 -11.82
N CYS A 309 -3.16 -12.05 -10.52
CA CYS A 309 -3.25 -10.96 -9.57
C CYS A 309 -2.35 -9.79 -9.96
N PHE A 310 -1.10 -10.05 -10.33
CA PHE A 310 -0.16 -9.02 -10.77
C PHE A 310 -0.68 -8.27 -12.00
N ILE A 311 -1.08 -8.97 -13.04
CA ILE A 311 -1.57 -8.35 -14.29
C ILE A 311 -2.85 -7.54 -14.05
N LEU A 312 -3.81 -8.11 -13.31
CA LEU A 312 -5.04 -7.40 -12.99
C LEU A 312 -4.79 -6.15 -12.13
N THR A 313 -3.86 -6.20 -11.19
CA THR A 313 -3.49 -5.04 -10.36
C THR A 313 -2.88 -3.92 -11.22
N VAL A 314 -2.08 -4.27 -12.22
CA VAL A 314 -1.41 -3.30 -13.10
C VAL A 314 -2.37 -2.72 -14.14
N LEU A 315 -3.20 -3.55 -14.78
CA LEU A 315 -4.01 -3.14 -15.93
C LEU A 315 -5.40 -2.66 -15.58
N LEU A 316 -5.99 -3.18 -14.51
CA LEU A 316 -7.34 -2.85 -14.07
C LEU A 316 -7.30 -2.12 -12.73
N ASP A 317 -8.25 -2.47 -11.87
CA ASP A 317 -8.37 -1.94 -10.52
C ASP A 317 -7.86 -2.94 -9.47
N MET A 318 -7.23 -2.39 -8.45
CA MET A 318 -6.74 -3.10 -7.27
C MET A 318 -7.84 -3.97 -6.63
N GLN A 319 -9.08 -3.48 -6.59
CA GLN A 319 -10.22 -4.18 -6.02
C GLN A 319 -10.57 -5.46 -6.80
N ILE A 320 -10.58 -5.35 -8.13
CA ILE A 320 -10.84 -6.48 -9.04
C ILE A 320 -9.74 -7.53 -8.91
N ALA A 321 -8.48 -7.09 -8.87
CA ALA A 321 -7.34 -7.99 -8.77
C ALA A 321 -7.40 -8.86 -7.50
N VAL A 322 -7.70 -8.25 -6.35
CA VAL A 322 -7.81 -8.97 -5.07
C VAL A 322 -9.02 -9.89 -5.07
N ALA A 323 -10.19 -9.43 -5.51
CA ALA A 323 -11.41 -10.25 -5.55
C ALA A 323 -11.24 -11.49 -6.45
N VAL A 324 -10.69 -11.31 -7.66
CA VAL A 324 -10.41 -12.41 -8.60
C VAL A 324 -9.30 -13.32 -8.04
N GLY A 325 -8.27 -12.74 -7.44
CA GLY A 325 -7.16 -13.49 -6.84
C GLY A 325 -7.61 -14.40 -5.71
N ILE A 326 -8.42 -13.89 -4.78
CA ILE A 326 -9.00 -14.68 -3.68
C ILE A 326 -9.94 -15.76 -4.24
N GLY A 327 -10.82 -15.38 -5.17
CA GLY A 327 -11.75 -16.33 -5.79
C GLY A 327 -11.03 -17.48 -6.51
N LEU A 328 -10.03 -17.16 -7.33
CA LEU A 328 -9.23 -18.14 -8.04
C LEU A 328 -8.44 -19.05 -7.08
N ALA A 329 -7.80 -18.46 -6.09
CA ALA A 329 -7.04 -19.19 -5.09
C ALA A 329 -7.94 -20.13 -4.27
N SER A 330 -9.15 -19.72 -3.93
CA SER A 330 -10.14 -20.55 -3.22
C SER A 330 -10.57 -21.76 -4.07
N ILE A 331 -10.83 -21.54 -5.37
CA ILE A 331 -11.20 -22.63 -6.31
C ILE A 331 -10.03 -23.63 -6.44
N LEU A 332 -8.80 -23.14 -6.59
CA LEU A 332 -7.63 -24.00 -6.72
C LEU A 332 -7.32 -24.75 -5.42
N PHE A 333 -7.55 -24.13 -4.26
CA PHE A 333 -7.44 -24.81 -2.96
C PHE A 333 -8.45 -25.95 -2.83
N ILE A 334 -9.72 -25.73 -3.18
CA ILE A 334 -10.76 -26.76 -3.18
C ILE A 334 -10.36 -27.91 -4.10
N LYS A 335 -9.91 -27.60 -5.34
CA LYS A 335 -9.44 -28.62 -6.29
C LYS A 335 -8.31 -29.47 -5.70
N ARG A 336 -7.27 -28.82 -5.13
CA ARG A 336 -6.13 -29.50 -4.50
C ARG A 336 -6.58 -30.41 -3.34
N THR A 337 -7.52 -29.97 -2.54
CA THR A 337 -8.09 -30.76 -1.44
C THR A 337 -8.83 -31.99 -1.95
N ILE A 338 -9.61 -31.86 -3.04
CA ILE A 338 -10.30 -32.99 -3.68
C ILE A 338 -9.30 -34.00 -4.26
N ASP A 339 -8.24 -33.51 -4.91
CA ASP A 339 -7.20 -34.38 -5.49
C ASP A 339 -6.48 -35.18 -4.40
N LEU A 340 -6.14 -34.56 -3.27
CA LEU A 340 -5.54 -35.25 -2.12
C LEU A 340 -6.48 -36.32 -1.55
N TYR A 341 -7.77 -36.00 -1.40
CA TYR A 341 -8.76 -36.95 -0.91
C TYR A 341 -8.94 -38.15 -1.85
N SER A 342 -8.91 -37.92 -3.17
CA SER A 342 -8.98 -38.97 -4.19
C SER A 342 -7.79 -39.93 -4.16
N ILE A 343 -6.59 -39.38 -3.88
CA ILE A 343 -5.35 -40.18 -3.74
C ILE A 343 -5.44 -41.07 -2.48
N GLU A 344 -5.94 -40.52 -1.37
CA GLU A 344 -6.09 -41.26 -0.12
C GLU A 344 -7.11 -42.41 -0.25
N GLN A 345 -8.22 -42.18 -0.95
CA GLN A 345 -9.18 -43.24 -1.26
C GLN A 345 -8.61 -44.36 -2.14
N LYS A 346 -7.82 -43.98 -3.18
CA LYS A 346 -7.13 -44.96 -4.04
C LYS A 346 -6.12 -45.76 -3.24
N LYS A 347 -5.40 -45.16 -2.32
CA LYS A 347 -4.44 -45.84 -1.43
C LYS A 347 -5.12 -46.82 -0.50
N LYS A 348 -6.26 -46.44 0.13
CA LYS A 348 -7.10 -47.35 0.95
C LYS A 348 -7.66 -48.50 0.13
N LYS A 349 -8.11 -48.25 -1.10
CA LYS A 349 -8.66 -49.31 -1.98
C LYS A 349 -7.58 -50.31 -2.42
N ASN A 350 -6.37 -49.86 -2.69
CA ASN A 350 -5.26 -50.75 -3.03
C ASN A 350 -4.79 -51.60 -1.83
N LEU A 351 -4.82 -51.05 -0.61
CA LEU A 351 -4.50 -51.80 0.62
C LEU A 351 -5.55 -52.89 0.94
N SER A 352 -6.84 -52.65 0.59
CA SER A 352 -7.89 -53.68 0.77
C SER A 352 -7.85 -54.79 -0.26
N VAL A 353 -7.12 -54.66 -1.36
CA VAL A 353 -6.95 -55.67 -2.40
C VAL A 353 -5.77 -56.64 -2.12
N HIS A 354 -4.88 -56.29 -1.16
CA HIS A 354 -3.78 -57.16 -0.70
C HIS A 354 -3.93 -57.47 0.79
N PRO A 355 -4.70 -58.51 1.17
CA PRO A 355 -4.92 -58.86 2.56
C PRO A 355 -3.69 -59.43 3.28
N ASP A 356 -2.62 -59.72 2.60
CA ASP A 356 -1.42 -60.39 3.13
C ASP A 356 -0.28 -59.43 3.55
N ILE A 357 -0.52 -58.11 3.61
CA ILE A 357 0.47 -57.17 4.10
C ILE A 357 0.30 -56.98 5.60
N PRO A 358 1.29 -57.34 6.45
CA PRO A 358 1.21 -57.14 7.89
C PRO A 358 1.03 -55.64 8.23
N GLU A 359 0.18 -55.31 9.20
CA GLU A 359 -0.15 -53.94 9.64
C GLU A 359 1.02 -53.05 10.06
N ASN A 360 2.23 -53.61 10.15
CA ASN A 360 3.42 -52.94 10.68
C ASN A 360 4.38 -52.44 9.59
N ILE A 361 4.02 -52.47 8.29
CA ILE A 361 4.88 -51.94 7.24
C ILE A 361 4.36 -50.57 6.82
N SER A 362 5.02 -49.51 7.32
CA SER A 362 4.87 -48.15 6.80
C SER A 362 5.53 -48.07 5.43
N ILE A 363 4.73 -48.01 4.36
CA ILE A 363 5.22 -47.74 3.00
C ILE A 363 5.35 -46.23 2.89
N TYR A 364 6.60 -45.76 2.87
CA TYR A 364 6.96 -44.37 2.59
C TYR A 364 6.81 -44.09 1.09
#